data_6ecc2f8ef31d24bc04fa9f9a299dd9ed
#
_entry.id   6ecc2f8ef31d24bc04fa9f9a299dd9ed
#
_cell.length_a   1.000
_cell.length_b   1.000
_cell.length_c   1.000
_cell.angle_alpha   90.00
_cell.angle_beta   90.00
_cell.angle_gamma   90.00
#
_symmetry.space_group_name_H-M   'P 1'
#
loop_
_entity.id
_entity.type
_entity.pdbx_description
1 polymer ?
#
loop_
_entity_poly.entity_id
_entity_poly.type
_entity_poly.pdbx_seq_one_letter_code
_entity_poly.pdbx_strand_id
1 'polypeptide(L)'
;KSFIGPFVAILLVVVFILMMQFLWLYIDELVGKGLSFKIIMEFLGWGCITMLPLSLPLATLLSSMMTLGQLGENNELLAIKAAGISLQRMFIPLGTVCLAISIGAFFVSNDLIPVAYNKIYQLREDIGKTKGEIKIPAKTFYNGIDGYMLRVEERNDETGMMHGVMVYDHTDNKGNT
;
A
#
# COMPACT_ATOMS: atom_id res chain seq x y z
N LYS A 1 5.96 0.72 -30.23
CA LYS A 1 7.00 1.55 -29.58
C LYS A 1 6.41 2.84 -28.99
N SER A 2 5.50 3.51 -29.71
CA SER A 2 4.88 4.77 -29.28
C SER A 2 4.00 4.64 -28.02
N PHE A 3 3.51 3.46 -27.68
CA PHE A 3 2.71 3.19 -26.47
C PHE A 3 3.60 2.97 -25.23
N ILE A 4 4.73 2.31 -25.37
CA ILE A 4 5.56 1.89 -24.22
C ILE A 4 6.15 3.09 -23.48
N GLY A 5 6.57 4.14 -24.19
CA GLY A 5 7.10 5.37 -23.58
C GLY A 5 6.10 6.05 -22.65
N PRO A 6 4.92 6.46 -23.16
CA PRO A 6 3.86 7.03 -22.33
C PRO A 6 3.41 6.10 -21.20
N PHE A 7 3.32 4.79 -21.47
CA PHE A 7 2.91 3.81 -20.46
C PHE A 7 3.86 3.78 -19.26
N VAL A 8 5.18 3.68 -19.49
CA VAL A 8 6.17 3.67 -18.41
C VAL A 8 6.17 4.99 -17.65
N ALA A 9 6.09 6.12 -18.36
CA ALA A 9 6.06 7.44 -17.72
C ALA A 9 4.82 7.60 -16.82
N ILE A 10 3.65 7.26 -17.32
CA ILE A 10 2.38 7.33 -16.57
C ILE A 10 2.39 6.33 -15.40
N LEU A 11 2.88 5.11 -15.62
CA LEU A 11 3.00 4.11 -14.57
C LEU A 11 3.85 4.62 -13.40
N LEU A 12 5.01 5.22 -13.69
CA LEU A 12 5.87 5.81 -12.66
C LEU A 12 5.17 6.93 -11.89
N VAL A 13 4.46 7.82 -12.58
CA VAL A 13 3.72 8.91 -11.95
C VAL A 13 2.59 8.34 -11.05
N VAL A 14 1.82 7.40 -11.54
CA VAL A 14 0.71 6.78 -10.78
C VAL A 14 1.24 6.03 -9.57
N VAL A 15 2.28 5.21 -9.73
CA VAL A 15 2.92 4.51 -8.60
C VAL A 15 3.46 5.50 -7.58
N PHE A 16 4.08 6.60 -8.01
CA PHE A 16 4.58 7.63 -7.11
C PHE A 16 3.45 8.29 -6.30
N ILE A 17 2.32 8.63 -6.95
CA ILE A 17 1.15 9.22 -6.26
C ILE A 17 0.59 8.21 -5.23
N LEU A 18 0.40 6.96 -5.62
CA LEU A 18 -0.10 5.93 -4.72
C LEU A 18 0.87 5.64 -3.57
N MET A 19 2.17 5.70 -3.83
CA MET A 19 3.20 5.55 -2.81
C MET A 19 3.20 6.70 -1.81
N MET A 20 2.96 7.94 -2.28
CA MET A 20 2.77 9.10 -1.38
C MET A 20 1.52 8.94 -0.51
N GLN A 21 0.42 8.44 -1.09
CA GLN A 21 -0.79 8.12 -0.33
C GLN A 21 -0.54 7.02 0.71
N PHE A 22 0.19 5.96 0.33
CA PHE A 22 0.60 4.89 1.24
C PHE A 22 1.48 5.41 2.39
N LEU A 23 2.47 6.25 2.08
CA LEU A 23 3.31 6.92 3.08
C LEU A 23 2.47 7.73 4.07
N TRP A 24 1.51 8.52 3.57
CA TRP A 24 0.63 9.32 4.40
C TRP A 24 -0.21 8.46 5.35
N LEU A 25 -0.70 7.32 4.87
CA LEU A 25 -1.50 6.38 5.67
C LEU A 25 -0.71 5.75 6.83
N TYR A 26 0.59 5.51 6.64
CA TYR A 26 1.45 4.84 7.62
C TYR A 26 2.47 5.78 8.28
N ILE A 27 2.31 7.10 8.11
CA ILE A 27 3.25 8.08 8.64
C ILE A 27 3.37 8.01 10.17
N ASP A 28 2.27 7.77 10.86
CA ASP A 28 2.23 7.64 12.32
C ASP A 28 2.96 6.40 12.84
N GLU A 29 3.04 5.36 12.01
CA GLU A 29 3.80 4.15 12.34
C GLU A 29 5.29 4.29 12.06
N LEU A 30 5.65 5.12 11.08
CA LEU A 30 7.03 5.32 10.61
C LEU A 30 7.75 6.44 11.35
N VAL A 31 7.04 7.52 11.66
CA VAL A 31 7.60 8.73 12.31
C VAL A 31 7.51 8.60 13.83
N GLY A 32 8.55 9.00 14.54
CA GLY A 32 8.57 9.02 16.01
C GLY A 32 9.02 7.70 16.68
N LYS A 33 9.23 6.62 15.93
CA LYS A 33 9.65 5.32 16.49
C LYS A 33 11.15 5.04 16.40
N GLY A 34 11.97 5.99 15.89
CA GLY A 34 13.42 5.83 15.79
C GLY A 34 13.85 4.65 14.92
N LEU A 35 13.07 4.36 13.86
CA LEU A 35 13.31 3.24 12.96
C LEU A 35 14.59 3.45 12.14
N SER A 36 15.31 2.38 11.89
CA SER A 36 16.44 2.41 10.95
C SER A 36 15.96 2.74 9.55
N PHE A 37 16.69 3.58 8.84
CA PHE A 37 16.41 3.94 7.45
C PHE A 37 16.23 2.71 6.54
N LYS A 38 16.93 1.62 6.84
CA LYS A 38 16.81 0.35 6.13
C LYS A 38 15.40 -0.24 6.22
N ILE A 39 14.79 -0.22 7.42
CA ILE A 39 13.44 -0.74 7.66
C ILE A 39 12.41 0.10 6.90
N ILE A 40 12.58 1.43 6.88
CA ILE A 40 11.70 2.34 6.14
C ILE A 40 11.76 2.05 4.64
N MET A 41 12.96 1.89 4.08
CA MET A 41 13.14 1.57 2.65
C MET A 41 12.57 0.20 2.30
N GLU A 42 12.72 -0.79 3.16
CA GLU A 42 12.13 -2.12 2.97
C GLU A 42 10.60 -2.06 3.01
N PHE A 43 10.03 -1.35 3.96
CA PHE A 43 8.59 -1.14 4.08
C PHE A 43 8.00 -0.43 2.84
N LEU A 44 8.66 0.62 2.35
CA LEU A 44 8.28 1.33 1.14
C LEU A 44 8.39 0.45 -0.11
N GLY A 45 9.44 -0.36 -0.22
CA GLY A 45 9.61 -1.29 -1.34
C GLY A 45 8.48 -2.32 -1.41
N TRP A 46 8.11 -2.94 -0.30
CA TRP A 46 6.99 -3.86 -0.25
C TRP A 46 5.65 -3.16 -0.45
N GLY A 47 5.49 -1.94 0.08
CA GLY A 47 4.32 -1.09 -0.16
C GLY A 47 4.12 -0.76 -1.64
N CYS A 48 5.20 -0.47 -2.37
CA CYS A 48 5.17 -0.22 -3.81
C CYS A 48 4.60 -1.44 -4.57
N ILE A 49 5.01 -2.66 -4.21
CA ILE A 49 4.51 -3.89 -4.82
C ILE A 49 3.01 -4.07 -4.61
N THR A 50 2.49 -3.75 -3.43
CA THR A 50 1.04 -3.86 -3.13
C THR A 50 0.19 -2.88 -3.93
N MET A 51 0.76 -1.77 -4.40
CA MET A 51 0.06 -0.76 -5.21
C MET A 51 0.07 -1.06 -6.72
N LEU A 52 0.90 -2.01 -7.19
CA LEU A 52 1.01 -2.36 -8.61
C LEU A 52 -0.32 -2.78 -9.25
N PRO A 53 -1.17 -3.64 -8.63
CA PRO A 53 -2.42 -4.07 -9.25
C PRO A 53 -3.39 -2.92 -9.51
N LEU A 54 -3.36 -1.89 -8.69
CA LEU A 54 -4.19 -0.70 -8.86
C LEU A 54 -3.59 0.25 -9.90
N SER A 55 -2.27 0.37 -9.94
CA SER A 55 -1.57 1.28 -10.86
C SER A 55 -1.54 0.79 -12.29
N LEU A 56 -1.43 -0.53 -12.53
CA LEU A 56 -1.33 -1.11 -13.87
C LEU A 56 -2.56 -0.83 -14.76
N PRO A 57 -3.81 -1.11 -14.33
CA PRO A 57 -4.99 -0.79 -15.13
C PRO A 57 -5.13 0.71 -15.38
N LEU A 58 -4.86 1.54 -14.37
CA LEU A 58 -4.97 2.99 -14.49
C LEU A 58 -3.93 3.55 -15.48
N ALA A 59 -2.68 3.11 -15.38
CA ALA A 59 -1.62 3.50 -16.31
C ALA A 59 -1.90 3.01 -17.74
N THR A 60 -2.44 1.80 -17.90
CA THR A 60 -2.80 1.25 -19.21
C THR A 60 -3.91 2.07 -19.88
N LEU A 61 -4.94 2.44 -19.11
CA LEU A 61 -6.04 3.26 -19.61
C LEU A 61 -5.55 4.64 -20.05
N LEU A 62 -4.83 5.36 -19.18
CA LEU A 62 -4.33 6.70 -19.47
C LEU A 62 -3.34 6.71 -20.63
N SER A 63 -2.41 5.75 -20.69
CA SER A 63 -1.44 5.66 -21.79
C SER A 63 -2.09 5.31 -23.13
N SER A 64 -3.17 4.49 -23.10
CA SER A 64 -3.96 4.19 -24.31
C SER A 64 -4.65 5.43 -24.82
N MET A 65 -5.30 6.21 -23.93
CA MET A 65 -5.96 7.47 -24.31
C MET A 65 -4.96 8.48 -24.87
N MET A 66 -3.79 8.64 -24.23
CA MET A 66 -2.74 9.54 -24.68
C MET A 66 -2.18 9.15 -26.03
N THR A 67 -1.91 7.86 -26.25
CA THR A 67 -1.37 7.35 -27.53
C THR A 67 -2.38 7.54 -28.64
N LEU A 68 -3.65 7.22 -28.43
CA LEU A 68 -4.70 7.41 -29.41
C LEU A 68 -4.99 8.89 -29.69
N GLY A 69 -4.91 9.73 -28.65
CA GLY A 69 -5.02 11.18 -28.80
C GLY A 69 -3.94 11.76 -29.70
N GLN A 70 -2.67 11.38 -29.47
CA GLN A 70 -1.54 11.80 -30.30
C GLN A 70 -1.69 11.35 -31.77
N LEU A 71 -2.18 10.11 -32.00
CA LEU A 71 -2.47 9.64 -33.35
C LEU A 71 -3.57 10.50 -34.04
N GLY A 72 -4.55 10.96 -33.28
CA GLY A 72 -5.61 11.85 -33.77
C GLY A 72 -5.10 13.24 -34.09
N GLU A 73 -4.33 13.84 -33.16
CA GLU A 73 -3.77 15.20 -33.30
C GLU A 73 -2.80 15.30 -34.50
N ASN A 74 -1.99 14.30 -34.71
CA ASN A 74 -1.02 14.24 -35.81
C ASN A 74 -1.66 13.88 -37.17
N ASN A 75 -2.99 13.76 -37.25
CA ASN A 75 -3.71 13.31 -38.46
C ASN A 75 -3.30 11.91 -38.97
N GLU A 76 -2.48 11.15 -38.22
CA GLU A 76 -2.05 9.80 -38.60
C GLU A 76 -3.25 8.85 -38.67
N LEU A 77 -4.22 9.01 -37.77
CA LEU A 77 -5.47 8.27 -37.78
C LEU A 77 -6.26 8.49 -39.08
N LEU A 78 -6.29 9.73 -39.60
CA LEU A 78 -6.96 10.09 -40.82
C LEU A 78 -6.25 9.49 -42.04
N ALA A 79 -4.92 9.55 -42.06
CA ALA A 79 -4.08 8.96 -43.11
C ALA A 79 -4.26 7.44 -43.20
N ILE A 80 -4.30 6.74 -42.04
CA ILE A 80 -4.53 5.28 -41.97
C ILE A 80 -5.91 4.91 -42.52
N LYS A 81 -6.95 5.70 -42.18
CA LYS A 81 -8.30 5.52 -42.70
C LYS A 81 -8.38 5.79 -44.22
N ALA A 82 -7.71 6.82 -44.69
CA ALA A 82 -7.68 7.15 -46.12
C ALA A 82 -6.95 6.05 -46.93
N ALA A 83 -6.01 5.36 -46.32
CA ALA A 83 -5.34 4.17 -46.93
C ALA A 83 -6.20 2.89 -46.92
N GLY A 84 -7.47 2.96 -46.45
CA GLY A 84 -8.42 1.84 -46.45
C GLY A 84 -8.18 0.82 -45.32
N ILE A 85 -7.33 1.13 -44.32
CA ILE A 85 -7.03 0.23 -43.22
C ILE A 85 -8.18 0.34 -42.20
N SER A 86 -8.79 -0.79 -41.80
CA SER A 86 -9.86 -0.83 -40.82
C SER A 86 -9.33 -0.46 -39.42
N LEU A 87 -10.12 0.29 -38.66
CA LEU A 87 -9.83 0.64 -37.26
C LEU A 87 -9.53 -0.58 -36.39
N GLN A 88 -10.25 -1.67 -36.61
CA GLN A 88 -10.02 -2.93 -35.88
C GLN A 88 -8.58 -3.44 -36.04
N ARG A 89 -8.05 -3.41 -37.26
CA ARG A 89 -6.68 -3.83 -37.54
C ARG A 89 -5.63 -2.94 -36.89
N MET A 90 -5.95 -1.66 -36.72
CA MET A 90 -5.11 -0.69 -36.01
C MET A 90 -5.08 -0.94 -34.50
N PHE A 91 -6.20 -1.37 -33.90
CA PHE A 91 -6.30 -1.64 -32.47
C PHE A 91 -5.72 -2.99 -32.02
N ILE A 92 -5.53 -3.94 -32.93
CA ILE A 92 -4.96 -5.27 -32.60
C ILE A 92 -3.61 -5.16 -31.86
N PRO A 93 -2.61 -4.40 -32.32
CA PRO A 93 -1.33 -4.31 -31.61
C PRO A 93 -1.47 -3.66 -30.22
N LEU A 94 -2.38 -2.71 -30.06
CA LEU A 94 -2.65 -2.14 -28.74
C LEU A 94 -3.30 -3.17 -27.82
N GLY A 95 -4.28 -3.92 -28.31
CA GLY A 95 -4.96 -4.98 -27.57
C GLY A 95 -4.02 -6.11 -27.15
N THR A 96 -3.06 -6.50 -28.00
CA THR A 96 -2.06 -7.52 -27.64
C THR A 96 -1.14 -7.06 -26.53
N VAL A 97 -0.73 -5.79 -26.52
CA VAL A 97 0.08 -5.23 -25.43
C VAL A 97 -0.73 -5.15 -24.13
N CYS A 98 -1.99 -4.69 -24.18
CA CYS A 98 -2.88 -4.67 -23.02
C CYS A 98 -3.10 -6.07 -22.45
N LEU A 99 -3.27 -7.08 -23.29
CA LEU A 99 -3.42 -8.47 -22.88
C LEU A 99 -2.13 -9.00 -22.21
N ALA A 100 -0.97 -8.68 -22.74
CA ALA A 100 0.31 -9.04 -22.11
C ALA A 100 0.48 -8.38 -20.73
N ILE A 101 0.11 -7.10 -20.60
CA ILE A 101 0.12 -6.39 -19.31
C ILE A 101 -0.87 -7.04 -18.32
N SER A 102 -2.06 -7.44 -18.78
CA SER A 102 -3.08 -8.10 -17.96
C SER A 102 -2.59 -9.45 -17.41
N ILE A 103 -1.92 -10.25 -18.24
CA ILE A 103 -1.31 -11.52 -17.82
C ILE A 103 -0.19 -11.25 -16.81
N GLY A 104 0.67 -10.27 -17.05
CA GLY A 104 1.70 -9.86 -16.11
C GLY A 104 1.11 -9.41 -14.76
N ALA A 105 0.06 -8.59 -14.79
CA ALA A 105 -0.65 -8.15 -13.61
C ALA A 105 -1.27 -9.31 -12.81
N PHE A 106 -1.77 -10.33 -13.49
CA PHE A 106 -2.30 -11.54 -12.87
C PHE A 106 -1.23 -12.30 -12.07
N PHE A 107 -0.04 -12.51 -12.64
CA PHE A 107 1.07 -13.15 -11.92
C PHE A 107 1.54 -12.31 -10.73
N VAL A 108 1.70 -11.01 -10.91
CA VAL A 108 2.06 -10.10 -9.82
C VAL A 108 1.02 -10.15 -8.69
N SER A 109 -0.26 -10.18 -9.03
CA SER A 109 -1.35 -10.23 -8.05
C SER A 109 -1.40 -11.54 -7.28
N ASN A 110 -1.13 -12.66 -7.93
CA ASN A 110 -1.22 -13.99 -7.30
C ASN A 110 0.02 -14.37 -6.47
N ASP A 111 1.21 -14.02 -6.95
CA ASP A 111 2.46 -14.50 -6.36
C ASP A 111 3.14 -13.44 -5.48
N LEU A 112 3.24 -12.20 -5.96
CA LEU A 112 3.99 -11.14 -5.27
C LEU A 112 3.19 -10.47 -4.15
N ILE A 113 1.89 -10.27 -4.34
CA ILE A 113 1.08 -9.54 -3.35
C ILE A 113 0.97 -10.28 -2.03
N PRO A 114 0.68 -11.60 -1.95
CA PRO A 114 0.61 -12.31 -0.67
C PRO A 114 1.94 -12.23 0.09
N VAL A 115 3.06 -12.32 -0.62
CA VAL A 115 4.39 -12.19 -0.03
C VAL A 115 4.61 -10.77 0.51
N ALA A 116 4.22 -9.75 -0.27
CA ALA A 116 4.36 -8.35 0.14
C ALA A 116 3.51 -8.03 1.38
N TYR A 117 2.27 -8.48 1.43
CA TYR A 117 1.42 -8.30 2.61
C TYR A 117 1.98 -9.00 3.85
N ASN A 118 2.44 -10.23 3.74
CA ASN A 118 3.07 -10.94 4.85
C ASN A 118 4.31 -10.21 5.36
N LYS A 119 5.12 -9.67 4.46
CA LYS A 119 6.31 -8.88 4.83
C LYS A 119 5.94 -7.56 5.51
N ILE A 120 4.95 -6.85 5.01
CA ILE A 120 4.44 -5.62 5.63
C ILE A 120 3.89 -5.94 7.04
N TYR A 121 3.15 -7.03 7.20
CA TYR A 121 2.64 -7.46 8.49
C TYR A 121 3.77 -7.78 9.49
N GLN A 122 4.77 -8.55 9.07
CA GLN A 122 5.95 -8.85 9.90
C GLN A 122 6.69 -7.58 10.31
N LEU A 123 6.95 -6.68 9.37
CA LEU A 123 7.61 -5.40 9.66
C LEU A 123 6.80 -4.55 10.66
N ARG A 124 5.48 -4.50 10.52
CA ARG A 124 4.61 -3.77 11.47
C ARG A 124 4.65 -4.40 12.87
N GLU A 125 4.64 -5.72 12.95
CA GLU A 125 4.75 -6.46 14.20
C GLU A 125 6.11 -6.24 14.88
N ASP A 126 7.20 -6.27 14.12
CA ASP A 126 8.55 -6.01 14.60
C ASP A 126 8.71 -4.55 15.06
N ILE A 127 8.12 -3.59 14.33
CA ILE A 127 8.06 -2.18 14.72
C ILE A 127 7.26 -2.02 16.03
N GLY A 128 6.18 -2.76 16.20
CA GLY A 128 5.36 -2.77 17.41
C GLY A 128 6.11 -3.36 18.62
N LYS A 129 6.91 -4.41 18.39
CA LYS A 129 7.71 -5.09 19.44
C LYS A 129 8.97 -4.31 19.85
N THR A 130 9.57 -3.55 18.92
CA THR A 130 10.79 -2.78 19.17
C THR A 130 10.56 -1.63 20.15
N LYS A 131 9.33 -1.15 20.29
CA LYS A 131 8.88 -0.33 21.41
C LYS A 131 7.69 -1.03 22.09
N GLY A 132 7.99 -1.94 23.00
CA GLY A 132 7.05 -2.50 23.97
C GLY A 132 6.51 -1.44 24.95
N GLU A 133 6.30 -0.24 24.47
CA GLU A 133 5.48 0.74 25.15
C GLU A 133 4.02 0.47 24.79
N ILE A 134 3.40 -0.44 25.57
CA ILE A 134 1.96 -0.39 25.71
C ILE A 134 1.66 1.05 26.18
N LYS A 135 1.21 1.91 25.25
CA LYS A 135 0.70 3.25 25.62
C LYS A 135 -0.60 3.03 26.38
N ILE A 136 -0.48 2.67 27.64
CA ILE A 136 -1.60 2.72 28.56
C ILE A 136 -1.75 4.20 28.92
N PRO A 137 -2.81 4.88 28.45
CA PRO A 137 -3.03 6.28 28.83
C PRO A 137 -3.21 6.34 30.35
N ALA A 138 -2.46 7.24 31.01
CA ALA A 138 -2.58 7.46 32.43
C ALA A 138 -4.04 7.79 32.79
N LYS A 139 -4.53 7.28 33.90
CA LYS A 139 -5.90 7.46 34.42
C LYS A 139 -7.03 6.80 33.61
N THR A 140 -6.72 5.90 32.69
CA THR A 140 -7.72 5.18 31.88
C THR A 140 -7.64 3.68 32.16
N PHE A 141 -8.76 2.99 32.11
CA PHE A 141 -8.81 1.53 32.21
C PHE A 141 -8.42 0.93 30.86
N TYR A 142 -7.38 0.11 30.86
CA TYR A 142 -6.92 -0.61 29.68
C TYR A 142 -7.44 -2.06 29.71
N ASN A 143 -8.24 -2.41 28.72
CA ASN A 143 -8.92 -3.71 28.59
C ASN A 143 -8.31 -4.55 27.45
N GLY A 144 -7.03 -4.40 27.16
CA GLY A 144 -6.35 -5.06 26.06
C GLY A 144 -5.85 -6.48 26.36
N ILE A 145 -6.11 -7.01 27.56
CA ILE A 145 -5.75 -8.37 27.97
C ILE A 145 -7.04 -9.06 28.40
N ASP A 146 -7.39 -10.16 27.74
CA ASP A 146 -8.60 -10.92 28.07
C ASP A 146 -8.60 -11.37 29.54
N GLY A 147 -9.60 -10.89 30.30
CA GLY A 147 -9.80 -11.22 31.72
C GLY A 147 -9.07 -10.30 32.70
N TYR A 148 -8.26 -9.34 32.25
CA TYR A 148 -7.56 -8.41 33.13
C TYR A 148 -7.81 -6.95 32.75
N MET A 149 -8.13 -6.13 33.75
CA MET A 149 -8.28 -4.69 33.58
C MET A 149 -7.12 -3.98 34.29
N LEU A 150 -6.31 -3.24 33.53
CA LEU A 150 -5.16 -2.50 34.04
C LEU A 150 -5.49 -1.03 34.16
N ARG A 151 -5.22 -0.43 35.34
CA ARG A 151 -5.27 1.00 35.56
C ARG A 151 -3.92 1.49 36.02
N VAL A 152 -3.37 2.48 35.32
CA VAL A 152 -2.11 3.14 35.69
C VAL A 152 -2.45 4.56 36.18
N GLU A 153 -1.99 4.92 37.35
CA GLU A 153 -2.31 6.21 37.97
C GLU A 153 -1.41 7.34 37.46
N GLU A 154 -0.12 7.05 37.27
CA GLU A 154 0.85 8.02 36.76
C GLU A 154 1.93 7.32 35.91
N ARG A 155 2.27 7.92 34.79
CA ARG A 155 3.34 7.45 33.89
C ARG A 155 4.36 8.57 33.72
N ASN A 156 5.62 8.24 33.93
CA ASN A 156 6.72 9.15 33.60
C ASN A 156 7.12 8.90 32.13
N ASP A 157 6.81 9.85 31.25
CA ASP A 157 7.05 9.74 29.82
C ASP A 157 8.54 9.74 29.43
N GLU A 158 9.45 10.18 30.31
CA GLU A 158 10.90 10.20 30.05
C GLU A 158 11.58 8.88 30.39
N THR A 159 11.14 8.18 31.44
CA THR A 159 11.75 6.94 31.93
C THR A 159 10.94 5.68 31.62
N GLY A 160 9.69 5.82 31.13
CA GLY A 160 8.77 4.71 30.88
C GLY A 160 8.28 4.00 32.15
N MET A 161 8.61 4.50 33.34
CA MET A 161 8.17 3.91 34.60
C MET A 161 6.71 4.25 34.89
N MET A 162 5.95 3.22 35.27
CA MET A 162 4.56 3.33 35.65
C MET A 162 4.45 3.29 37.16
N HIS A 163 3.78 4.28 37.76
CA HIS A 163 3.47 4.33 39.18
C HIS A 163 1.98 4.10 39.43
N GLY A 164 1.66 3.34 40.49
CA GLY A 164 0.27 3.07 40.87
C GLY A 164 -0.45 2.13 39.89
N VAL A 165 0.18 1.02 39.49
CA VAL A 165 -0.45 0.02 38.61
C VAL A 165 -1.40 -0.84 39.43
N MET A 166 -2.70 -0.74 39.14
CA MET A 166 -3.75 -1.61 39.69
C MET A 166 -4.17 -2.62 38.61
N VAL A 167 -4.12 -3.89 38.97
CA VAL A 167 -4.56 -5.00 38.12
C VAL A 167 -5.85 -5.55 38.72
N TYR A 168 -6.93 -5.46 37.96
CA TYR A 168 -8.20 -6.07 38.33
C TYR A 168 -8.33 -7.40 37.56
N ASP A 169 -8.42 -8.50 38.30
CA ASP A 169 -8.67 -9.82 37.77
C ASP A 169 -10.18 -10.06 37.64
N HIS A 170 -10.67 -10.24 36.42
CA HIS A 170 -12.06 -10.51 36.09
C HIS A 170 -12.27 -11.95 35.63
N THR A 171 -11.26 -12.83 35.79
CA THR A 171 -11.35 -14.24 35.36
C THR A 171 -12.32 -15.07 36.19
N ASP A 172 -12.64 -14.65 37.43
CA ASP A 172 -13.45 -15.44 38.37
C ASP A 172 -14.97 -15.16 38.35
N ASN A 173 -15.48 -14.35 37.42
CA ASN A 173 -16.92 -14.05 37.39
C ASN A 173 -17.72 -14.94 36.42
N LYS A 174 -17.38 -16.23 36.33
CA LYS A 174 -18.24 -17.30 35.80
C LYS A 174 -18.83 -18.14 36.92
N GLY A 175 -19.77 -17.55 37.65
CA GLY A 175 -20.56 -18.37 38.57
C GLY A 175 -20.98 -17.62 39.83
N ASN A 176 -22.03 -16.81 39.70
CA ASN A 176 -23.15 -16.78 40.65
C ASN A 176 -24.23 -15.83 40.12
N THR A 177 -25.25 -16.41 39.55
CA THR A 177 -26.63 -15.91 39.68
C THR A 177 -27.35 -16.88 40.58
#